data_80da4ff5fe0cc0528ac87fabc820d64d
#
_entry.id   80da4ff5fe0cc0528ac87fabc820d64d
#
_cell.length_a   1.000
_cell.length_b   1.000
_cell.length_c   1.000
_cell.angle_alpha   90.00
_cell.angle_beta   90.00
_cell.angle_gamma   90.00
#
_symmetry.space_group_name_H-M   'P 1'
#
loop_
_entity.id
_entity.type
_entity.pdbx_description
1 polymer ?
#
loop_
_entity_poly.entity_id
_entity_poly.type
_entity_poly.pdbx_seq_one_letter_code
_entity_poly.pdbx_strand_id
1 'polypeptide(L)'
;MNAVTRQFVWVALATIAAVYVLIFVGGTVRATGSGMGCPDWPTCFGRLIPPTQEAQLPADWRVTYAARGYDTADFDPVKTWTEFVNRLVGVVIGLMSIATVALAWRLRSVQPVVFWSALGGLFFVGLNGWIGSMVVASNLRPVMVSLHMTGAFLVQMCFIYAVVRATPGLWQAASPPAVEGDPRHAALPGWFRTLVLWSLAALTLQIFLGIQIRESVDLIARASSDVSRADWINAVPYIFYVHRSFSWVVLALVAWLFWRVIRSPHGGRPTGRMVWWLLGMVIFEMMLGGALNHLGFPLVAQPAHLLAAHLIFGIIWFLWCALAPAMPPSPASAQPSYRTSHV
;
A
#
# COMPACT_ATOMS: atom_id res chain seq x y z
N MET A 1 -2.81 6.68 26.65
CA MET A 1 -1.83 7.02 25.61
C MET A 1 -1.23 8.38 25.95
N ASN A 2 0.09 8.47 26.13
CA ASN A 2 0.77 9.73 26.42
C ASN A 2 0.81 10.65 25.17
N ALA A 3 1.18 11.93 25.35
CA ALA A 3 1.18 12.93 24.28
C ALA A 3 2.10 12.53 23.10
N VAL A 4 3.29 11.99 23.38
CA VAL A 4 4.27 11.58 22.37
C VAL A 4 3.73 10.42 21.51
N THR A 5 3.17 9.40 22.13
CA THR A 5 2.55 8.27 21.43
C THR A 5 1.37 8.75 20.56
N ARG A 6 0.57 9.68 21.05
CA ARG A 6 -0.56 10.24 20.29
C ARG A 6 -0.07 11.00 19.05
N GLN A 7 0.95 11.85 19.20
CA GLN A 7 1.55 12.58 18.07
C GLN A 7 2.12 11.60 17.03
N PHE A 8 2.88 10.59 17.48
CA PHE A 8 3.41 9.55 16.60
C PHE A 8 2.30 8.87 15.80
N VAL A 9 1.24 8.44 16.47
CA VAL A 9 0.13 7.73 15.82
C VAL A 9 -0.55 8.59 14.76
N TRP A 10 -0.83 9.87 15.06
CA TRP A 10 -1.45 10.76 14.08
C TRP A 10 -0.56 11.00 12.85
N VAL A 11 0.74 11.24 13.05
CA VAL A 11 1.68 11.46 11.94
C VAL A 11 1.86 10.16 11.13
N ALA A 12 1.98 9.02 11.79
CA ALA A 12 2.09 7.73 11.11
C ALA A 12 0.82 7.39 10.30
N LEU A 13 -0.38 7.63 10.84
CA LEU A 13 -1.64 7.46 10.10
C LEU A 13 -1.74 8.40 8.92
N ALA A 14 -1.34 9.67 9.07
CA ALA A 14 -1.27 10.62 7.96
C ALA A 14 -0.28 10.17 6.88
N THR A 15 0.88 9.62 7.29
CA THR A 15 1.87 9.04 6.36
C THR A 15 1.28 7.85 5.59
N ILE A 16 0.60 6.93 6.28
CA ILE A 16 -0.08 5.79 5.64
C ILE A 16 -1.14 6.28 4.65
N ALA A 17 -1.96 7.26 5.03
CA ALA A 17 -2.97 7.85 4.14
C ALA A 17 -2.32 8.50 2.90
N ALA A 18 -1.22 9.23 3.08
CA ALA A 18 -0.46 9.81 1.97
C ALA A 18 0.13 8.74 1.03
N VAL A 19 0.59 7.60 1.57
CA VAL A 19 1.04 6.45 0.75
C VAL A 19 -0.11 5.92 -0.11
N TYR A 20 -1.32 5.77 0.42
CA TYR A 20 -2.49 5.35 -0.37
C TYR A 20 -2.86 6.38 -1.45
N VAL A 21 -2.76 7.67 -1.14
CA VAL A 21 -2.95 8.74 -2.15
C VAL A 21 -1.90 8.60 -3.26
N LEU A 22 -0.61 8.37 -2.92
CA LEU A 22 0.45 8.17 -3.92
C LEU A 22 0.19 6.93 -4.79
N ILE A 23 -0.30 5.83 -4.22
CA ILE A 23 -0.65 4.63 -4.97
C ILE A 23 -1.73 4.95 -6.03
N PHE A 24 -2.74 5.71 -5.66
CA PHE A 24 -3.78 6.15 -6.59
C PHE A 24 -3.21 7.08 -7.67
N VAL A 25 -2.42 8.09 -7.28
CA VAL A 25 -1.78 9.03 -8.21
C VAL A 25 -0.84 8.28 -9.17
N GLY A 26 0.01 7.38 -8.67
CA GLY A 26 0.90 6.57 -9.51
C GLY A 26 0.14 5.63 -10.46
N GLY A 27 -0.97 5.06 -10.01
CA GLY A 27 -1.91 4.33 -10.84
C GLY A 27 -2.50 5.20 -11.96
N THR A 28 -2.81 6.47 -11.65
CA THR A 28 -3.33 7.45 -12.63
C THR A 28 -2.25 7.83 -13.65
N VAL A 29 -1.02 8.13 -13.21
CA VAL A 29 0.12 8.38 -14.12
C VAL A 29 0.25 7.27 -15.15
N ARG A 30 0.13 6.02 -14.69
CA ARG A 30 0.21 4.88 -15.59
C ARG A 30 -1.01 4.76 -16.50
N ALA A 31 -2.22 4.89 -15.96
CA ALA A 31 -3.47 4.77 -16.73
C ALA A 31 -3.59 5.80 -17.85
N THR A 32 -3.03 7.00 -17.64
CA THR A 32 -3.00 8.10 -18.62
C THR A 32 -1.81 8.01 -19.58
N GLY A 33 -0.91 7.05 -19.42
CA GLY A 33 0.31 6.96 -20.22
C GLY A 33 1.29 8.10 -19.96
N SER A 34 1.25 8.68 -18.74
CA SER A 34 2.10 9.83 -18.35
C SER A 34 3.44 9.42 -17.75
N GLY A 35 3.74 8.12 -17.61
CA GLY A 35 4.92 7.62 -16.88
C GLY A 35 6.27 7.91 -17.53
N MET A 36 6.27 8.51 -18.72
CA MET A 36 7.45 9.07 -19.40
C MET A 36 7.24 10.54 -19.73
N GLY A 37 6.44 11.25 -18.98
CA GLY A 37 6.26 12.70 -19.11
C GLY A 37 7.52 13.52 -18.78
N CYS A 38 8.42 12.95 -17.97
CA CYS A 38 9.74 13.49 -17.62
C CYS A 38 10.84 12.47 -17.97
N PRO A 39 11.73 12.75 -18.93
CA PRO A 39 12.72 11.77 -19.42
C PRO A 39 13.88 11.52 -18.45
N ASP A 40 14.10 12.40 -17.50
CA ASP A 40 15.22 12.40 -16.54
C ASP A 40 14.72 12.41 -15.08
N TRP A 41 15.62 12.12 -14.16
CA TRP A 41 15.37 12.14 -12.73
C TRP A 41 16.66 12.56 -12.00
N PRO A 42 16.62 13.44 -10.97
CA PRO A 42 15.44 14.05 -10.28
C PRO A 42 14.81 15.21 -11.03
N THR A 43 15.43 15.71 -12.06
CA THR A 43 14.94 16.80 -12.93
C THR A 43 13.86 16.33 -13.92
N CYS A 44 13.31 17.28 -14.67
CA CYS A 44 12.39 17.04 -15.75
C CYS A 44 12.80 17.93 -16.92
N PHE A 45 13.30 17.33 -18.00
CA PHE A 45 14.01 18.04 -19.10
C PHE A 45 15.16 18.92 -18.62
N GLY A 46 15.96 18.42 -17.68
CA GLY A 46 17.09 19.12 -17.06
C GLY A 46 16.71 20.22 -16.07
N ARG A 47 15.39 20.43 -15.79
CA ARG A 47 14.89 21.52 -14.93
C ARG A 47 14.29 20.97 -13.64
N LEU A 48 14.36 21.78 -12.56
CA LEU A 48 13.70 21.47 -11.28
C LEU A 48 12.18 21.66 -11.36
N ILE A 49 11.73 22.67 -12.14
CA ILE A 49 10.32 22.93 -12.41
C ILE A 49 10.07 22.55 -13.87
N PRO A 50 9.13 21.65 -14.16
CA PRO A 50 8.87 21.19 -15.51
C PRO A 50 8.42 22.32 -16.45
N PRO A 51 8.72 22.21 -17.76
CA PRO A 51 8.21 23.14 -18.76
C PRO A 51 6.68 22.99 -18.90
N THR A 52 6.01 24.09 -19.25
CA THR A 52 4.58 24.15 -19.59
C THR A 52 4.32 24.33 -21.08
N GLN A 53 5.39 24.69 -21.83
CA GLN A 53 5.33 24.94 -23.26
C GLN A 53 6.59 24.40 -23.92
N GLU A 54 6.48 23.96 -25.18
CA GLU A 54 7.61 23.40 -25.93
C GLU A 54 8.78 24.41 -26.08
N ALA A 55 8.47 25.70 -26.22
CA ALA A 55 9.48 26.76 -26.29
C ALA A 55 10.39 26.89 -25.05
N GLN A 56 10.01 26.27 -23.93
CA GLN A 56 10.80 26.24 -22.70
C GLN A 56 11.77 25.06 -22.63
N LEU A 57 11.69 24.12 -23.58
CA LEU A 57 12.57 22.97 -23.63
C LEU A 57 13.97 23.37 -24.13
N PRO A 58 15.04 22.63 -23.76
CA PRO A 58 16.35 22.79 -24.36
C PRO A 58 16.27 22.64 -25.88
N ALA A 59 17.06 23.41 -26.65
CA ALA A 59 17.01 23.36 -28.11
C ALA A 59 17.30 21.98 -28.71
N ASP A 60 18.07 21.17 -27.99
CA ASP A 60 18.53 19.83 -28.38
C ASP A 60 17.73 18.70 -27.68
N TRP A 61 16.59 19.00 -27.03
CA TRP A 61 15.88 18.03 -26.21
C TRP A 61 15.49 16.74 -26.97
N ARG A 62 15.16 16.84 -28.24
CA ARG A 62 14.82 15.67 -29.07
C ARG A 62 16.02 14.74 -29.28
N VAL A 63 17.21 15.31 -29.39
CA VAL A 63 18.46 14.55 -29.55
C VAL A 63 18.91 13.99 -28.21
N THR A 64 18.92 14.82 -27.18
CA THR A 64 19.34 14.45 -25.82
C THR A 64 18.50 13.32 -25.24
N TYR A 65 17.19 13.33 -25.49
CA TYR A 65 16.26 12.32 -24.97
C TYR A 65 15.76 11.32 -26.03
N ALA A 66 16.44 11.22 -27.18
CA ALA A 66 16.08 10.29 -28.26
C ALA A 66 15.95 8.83 -27.77
N ALA A 67 16.91 8.36 -26.95
CA ALA A 67 16.86 7.01 -26.35
C ALA A 67 15.67 6.77 -25.41
N ARG A 68 14.90 7.80 -25.09
CA ARG A 68 13.68 7.77 -24.30
C ARG A 68 12.41 7.83 -25.15
N GLY A 69 12.56 7.83 -26.49
CA GLY A 69 11.44 7.94 -27.43
C GLY A 69 10.98 9.37 -27.73
N TYR A 70 11.79 10.38 -27.37
CA TYR A 70 11.46 11.79 -27.63
C TYR A 70 11.95 12.32 -28.98
N ASP A 71 12.64 11.48 -29.76
CA ASP A 71 13.02 11.77 -31.14
C ASP A 71 11.82 12.00 -32.07
N THR A 72 10.73 11.24 -31.82
CA THR A 72 9.49 11.29 -32.60
C THR A 72 8.26 11.74 -31.83
N ALA A 73 8.35 11.77 -30.48
CA ALA A 73 7.21 12.16 -29.65
C ALA A 73 7.03 13.68 -29.57
N ASP A 74 5.77 14.11 -29.55
CA ASP A 74 5.43 15.50 -29.29
C ASP A 74 5.48 15.78 -27.78
N PHE A 75 5.83 17.03 -27.45
CA PHE A 75 5.81 17.49 -26.07
C PHE A 75 4.37 17.59 -25.54
N ASP A 76 4.10 16.92 -24.42
CA ASP A 76 2.79 16.94 -23.76
C ASP A 76 2.94 17.48 -22.33
N PRO A 77 2.59 18.74 -22.08
CA PRO A 77 2.71 19.36 -20.76
C PRO A 77 1.81 18.69 -19.72
N VAL A 78 0.66 18.11 -20.10
CA VAL A 78 -0.25 17.44 -19.16
C VAL A 78 0.41 16.16 -18.64
N LYS A 79 0.99 15.34 -19.52
CA LYS A 79 1.73 14.14 -19.12
C LYS A 79 2.93 14.51 -18.25
N THR A 80 3.68 15.54 -18.64
CA THR A 80 4.85 16.05 -17.91
C THR A 80 4.48 16.42 -16.48
N TRP A 81 3.45 17.26 -16.30
CA TRP A 81 3.02 17.69 -14.97
C TRP A 81 2.35 16.58 -14.16
N THR A 82 1.64 15.67 -14.80
CA THR A 82 1.04 14.51 -14.13
C THR A 82 2.13 13.62 -13.50
N GLU A 83 3.20 13.34 -14.23
CA GLU A 83 4.33 12.60 -13.67
C GLU A 83 5.07 13.38 -12.60
N PHE A 84 5.33 14.66 -12.81
CA PHE A 84 6.03 15.51 -11.85
C PHE A 84 5.29 15.61 -10.51
N VAL A 85 3.98 15.83 -10.54
CA VAL A 85 3.14 15.85 -9.32
C VAL A 85 3.24 14.52 -8.55
N ASN A 86 3.25 13.39 -9.25
CA ASN A 86 3.48 12.09 -8.62
C ASN A 86 4.83 12.03 -7.88
N ARG A 87 5.91 12.53 -8.50
CA ARG A 87 7.23 12.61 -7.86
C ARG A 87 7.20 13.52 -6.62
N LEU A 88 6.53 14.69 -6.73
CA LEU A 88 6.41 15.64 -5.62
C LEU A 88 5.65 15.05 -4.43
N VAL A 89 4.55 14.32 -4.66
CA VAL A 89 3.85 13.58 -3.60
C VAL A 89 4.78 12.56 -2.95
N GLY A 90 5.62 11.87 -3.72
CA GLY A 90 6.65 10.96 -3.19
C GLY A 90 7.65 11.66 -2.26
N VAL A 91 8.10 12.88 -2.62
CA VAL A 91 8.98 13.70 -1.75
C VAL A 91 8.27 14.06 -0.44
N VAL A 92 7.01 14.50 -0.50
CA VAL A 92 6.21 14.81 0.69
C VAL A 92 6.11 13.58 1.62
N ILE A 93 5.86 12.40 1.06
CA ILE A 93 5.83 11.15 1.85
C ILE A 93 7.19 10.85 2.47
N GLY A 94 8.29 11.09 1.77
CA GLY A 94 9.64 10.98 2.33
C GLY A 94 9.81 11.86 3.57
N LEU A 95 9.43 13.13 3.49
CA LEU A 95 9.47 14.05 4.62
C LEU A 95 8.55 13.65 5.78
N MET A 96 7.33 13.19 5.48
CA MET A 96 6.41 12.66 6.49
C MET A 96 6.97 11.40 7.17
N SER A 97 7.64 10.53 6.42
CA SER A 97 8.29 9.34 6.95
C SER A 97 9.45 9.69 7.89
N ILE A 98 10.24 10.70 7.55
CA ILE A 98 11.30 11.25 8.44
C ILE A 98 10.68 11.80 9.73
N ALA A 99 9.60 12.56 9.65
CA ALA A 99 8.88 13.07 10.82
C ALA A 99 8.32 11.92 11.68
N THR A 100 7.79 10.87 11.05
CA THR A 100 7.30 9.66 11.75
C THR A 100 8.44 8.98 12.52
N VAL A 101 9.62 8.82 11.92
CA VAL A 101 10.80 8.23 12.58
C VAL A 101 11.31 9.14 13.71
N ALA A 102 11.35 10.45 13.51
CA ALA A 102 11.76 11.41 14.54
C ALA A 102 10.88 11.34 15.80
N LEU A 103 9.57 11.16 15.62
CA LEU A 103 8.64 10.92 16.75
C LEU A 103 8.83 9.52 17.35
N ALA A 104 9.03 8.49 16.54
CA ALA A 104 9.30 7.13 17.02
C ALA A 104 10.61 7.03 17.78
N TRP A 105 11.62 7.86 17.47
CA TRP A 105 12.88 7.94 18.21
C TRP A 105 12.67 8.24 19.71
N ARG A 106 11.67 9.06 20.04
CA ARG A 106 11.30 9.34 21.43
C ARG A 106 10.72 8.13 22.17
N LEU A 107 10.29 7.13 21.45
CA LEU A 107 9.71 5.89 21.98
C LEU A 107 10.71 4.73 22.00
N ARG A 108 11.93 4.89 21.48
CA ARG A 108 12.90 3.81 21.25
C ARG A 108 13.32 3.03 22.51
N SER A 109 13.35 3.69 23.65
CA SER A 109 13.72 3.05 24.92
C SER A 109 12.57 2.26 25.57
N VAL A 110 11.34 2.69 25.34
CA VAL A 110 10.13 2.09 25.94
C VAL A 110 9.45 1.11 24.96
N GLN A 111 9.46 1.45 23.69
CA GLN A 111 8.83 0.67 22.61
C GLN A 111 9.78 0.53 21.41
N PRO A 112 10.90 -0.19 21.53
CA PRO A 112 11.91 -0.27 20.47
C PRO A 112 11.36 -0.81 19.14
N VAL A 113 10.37 -1.70 19.18
CA VAL A 113 9.72 -2.25 17.98
C VAL A 113 9.03 -1.16 17.16
N VAL A 114 8.40 -0.16 17.80
CA VAL A 114 7.78 0.98 17.10
C VAL A 114 8.83 1.77 16.33
N PHE A 115 9.97 2.05 16.97
CA PHE A 115 11.07 2.77 16.33
C PHE A 115 11.65 2.00 15.14
N TRP A 116 12.00 0.73 15.32
CA TRP A 116 12.61 -0.08 14.26
C TRP A 116 11.65 -0.31 13.09
N SER A 117 10.35 -0.47 13.37
CA SER A 117 9.34 -0.59 12.31
C SER A 117 9.17 0.71 11.54
N ALA A 118 9.14 1.86 12.22
CA ALA A 118 9.07 3.16 11.54
C ALA A 118 10.33 3.42 10.70
N LEU A 119 11.51 3.08 11.22
CA LEU A 119 12.78 3.18 10.49
C LEU A 119 12.80 2.27 9.25
N GLY A 120 12.30 1.03 9.39
CA GLY A 120 12.10 0.11 8.26
C GLY A 120 11.17 0.71 7.20
N GLY A 121 10.08 1.37 7.62
CA GLY A 121 9.17 2.09 6.73
C GLY A 121 9.89 3.21 5.94
N LEU A 122 10.68 4.03 6.61
CA LEU A 122 11.50 5.07 5.96
C LEU A 122 12.52 4.47 4.98
N PHE A 123 13.19 3.38 5.37
CA PHE A 123 14.10 2.67 4.49
C PHE A 123 13.41 2.21 3.20
N PHE A 124 12.23 1.58 3.33
CA PHE A 124 11.48 1.13 2.16
C PHE A 124 10.89 2.27 1.34
N VAL A 125 10.56 3.42 1.94
CA VAL A 125 10.18 4.64 1.18
C VAL A 125 11.37 5.11 0.32
N GLY A 126 12.57 5.19 0.90
CA GLY A 126 13.78 5.57 0.18
C GLY A 126 14.14 4.59 -0.94
N LEU A 127 14.11 3.28 -0.62
CA LEU A 127 14.34 2.21 -1.60
C LEU A 127 13.32 2.27 -2.74
N ASN A 128 12.04 2.46 -2.41
CA ASN A 128 10.98 2.54 -3.41
C ASN A 128 11.11 3.80 -4.28
N GLY A 129 11.53 4.93 -3.72
CA GLY A 129 11.86 6.14 -4.47
C GLY A 129 13.03 5.90 -5.45
N TRP A 130 14.08 5.18 -5.01
CA TRP A 130 15.20 4.79 -5.87
C TRP A 130 14.72 3.84 -6.99
N ILE A 131 13.94 2.80 -6.68
CA ILE A 131 13.36 1.91 -7.70
C ILE A 131 12.48 2.74 -8.67
N GLY A 132 11.74 3.75 -8.20
CA GLY A 132 10.96 4.66 -9.03
C GLY A 132 11.84 5.42 -10.03
N SER A 133 13.05 5.87 -9.63
CA SER A 133 14.00 6.45 -10.58
C SER A 133 14.47 5.45 -11.64
N MET A 134 14.67 4.18 -11.25
CA MET A 134 15.03 3.10 -12.17
C MET A 134 13.88 2.75 -13.13
N VAL A 135 12.62 2.91 -12.72
CA VAL A 135 11.47 2.77 -13.62
C VAL A 135 11.60 3.73 -14.80
N VAL A 136 11.88 5.01 -14.54
CA VAL A 136 12.11 6.02 -15.59
C VAL A 136 13.39 5.68 -16.37
N ALA A 137 14.49 5.40 -15.67
CA ALA A 137 15.79 5.08 -16.29
C ALA A 137 15.74 3.86 -17.23
N SER A 138 14.84 2.92 -16.99
CA SER A 138 14.66 1.71 -17.79
C SER A 138 13.58 1.84 -18.87
N ASN A 139 13.07 3.04 -19.16
CA ASN A 139 11.93 3.26 -20.06
C ASN A 139 10.71 2.41 -19.65
N LEU A 140 10.34 2.44 -18.36
CA LEU A 140 9.21 1.72 -17.78
C LEU A 140 9.27 0.19 -18.00
N ARG A 141 10.44 -0.43 -17.88
CA ARG A 141 10.51 -1.91 -17.98
C ARG A 141 9.53 -2.54 -17.00
N PRO A 142 8.68 -3.51 -17.45
CA PRO A 142 7.63 -4.09 -16.62
C PRO A 142 8.12 -4.63 -15.29
N VAL A 143 9.28 -5.29 -15.24
CA VAL A 143 9.90 -5.80 -14.01
C VAL A 143 10.18 -4.68 -13.00
N MET A 144 10.74 -3.53 -13.46
CA MET A 144 11.04 -2.39 -12.57
C MET A 144 9.75 -1.79 -12.00
N VAL A 145 8.71 -1.69 -12.82
CA VAL A 145 7.40 -1.22 -12.36
C VAL A 145 6.79 -2.20 -11.36
N SER A 146 6.90 -3.52 -11.59
CA SER A 146 6.40 -4.56 -10.69
C SER A 146 7.14 -4.53 -9.34
N LEU A 147 8.45 -4.33 -9.33
CA LEU A 147 9.25 -4.15 -8.11
C LEU A 147 8.84 -2.90 -7.34
N HIS A 148 8.63 -1.78 -8.05
CA HIS A 148 8.17 -0.53 -7.44
C HIS A 148 6.79 -0.69 -6.79
N MET A 149 5.84 -1.36 -7.45
CA MET A 149 4.53 -1.67 -6.89
C MET A 149 4.63 -2.58 -5.66
N THR A 150 5.48 -3.60 -5.70
CA THR A 150 5.70 -4.52 -4.57
C THR A 150 6.31 -3.80 -3.38
N GLY A 151 7.22 -2.84 -3.61
CA GLY A 151 7.84 -2.02 -2.57
C GLY A 151 6.82 -1.24 -1.73
N ALA A 152 5.72 -0.78 -2.32
CA ALA A 152 4.66 -0.08 -1.60
C ALA A 152 3.98 -0.96 -0.53
N PHE A 153 3.89 -2.28 -0.72
CA PHE A 153 3.38 -3.20 0.32
C PHE A 153 4.30 -3.25 1.53
N LEU A 154 5.62 -3.23 1.33
CA LEU A 154 6.59 -3.22 2.44
C LEU A 154 6.52 -1.93 3.26
N VAL A 155 6.34 -0.78 2.58
CA VAL A 155 6.14 0.51 3.25
C VAL A 155 4.92 0.48 4.16
N GLN A 156 3.75 0.08 3.62
CA GLN A 156 2.51 0.05 4.41
C GLN A 156 2.58 -0.99 5.54
N MET A 157 3.21 -2.15 5.32
CA MET A 157 3.40 -3.17 6.37
C MET A 157 4.16 -2.60 7.57
N CYS A 158 5.26 -1.89 7.33
CA CYS A 158 6.08 -1.31 8.38
C CYS A 158 5.32 -0.26 9.20
N PHE A 159 4.66 0.70 8.53
CA PHE A 159 3.96 1.77 9.23
C PHE A 159 2.69 1.28 9.93
N ILE A 160 1.91 0.39 9.33
CA ILE A 160 0.74 -0.22 9.98
C ILE A 160 1.18 -0.99 11.23
N TYR A 161 2.25 -1.79 11.13
CA TYR A 161 2.79 -2.52 12.28
C TYR A 161 3.27 -1.58 13.38
N ALA A 162 3.98 -0.51 13.04
CA ALA A 162 4.41 0.50 13.99
C ALA A 162 3.23 1.14 14.75
N VAL A 163 2.14 1.51 14.05
CA VAL A 163 0.92 2.07 14.65
C VAL A 163 0.26 1.07 15.60
N VAL A 164 0.08 -0.18 15.15
CA VAL A 164 -0.55 -1.23 15.97
C VAL A 164 0.27 -1.49 17.24
N ARG A 165 1.60 -1.52 17.14
CA ARG A 165 2.49 -1.75 18.29
C ARG A 165 2.60 -0.54 19.22
N ALA A 166 2.39 0.68 18.71
CA ALA A 166 2.34 1.89 19.53
C ALA A 166 1.05 1.99 20.36
N THR A 167 0.00 1.26 19.95
CA THR A 167 -1.35 1.38 20.55
C THR A 167 -1.95 0.04 20.98
N PRO A 168 -1.20 -0.84 21.68
CA PRO A 168 -1.69 -2.17 22.02
C PRO A 168 -3.01 -2.12 22.81
N GLY A 169 -3.17 -1.12 23.71
CA GLY A 169 -4.37 -0.94 24.51
C GLY A 169 -5.64 -0.64 23.69
N LEU A 170 -5.53 -0.02 22.52
CA LEU A 170 -6.72 0.26 21.69
C LEU A 170 -7.30 -1.00 21.03
N TRP A 171 -6.45 -1.96 20.71
CA TRP A 171 -6.85 -3.19 20.01
C TRP A 171 -7.08 -4.34 20.98
N GLN A 172 -6.37 -4.35 22.11
CA GLN A 172 -6.51 -5.31 23.20
C GLN A 172 -7.57 -4.88 24.22
N ALA A 173 -7.71 -3.58 24.51
CA ALA A 173 -8.75 -3.02 25.39
C ALA A 173 -10.13 -2.95 24.72
N ALA A 174 -10.20 -3.29 23.46
CA ALA A 174 -11.45 -3.80 22.88
C ALA A 174 -11.82 -5.18 23.49
N SER A 175 -10.98 -5.73 24.36
CA SER A 175 -11.32 -6.68 25.40
C SER A 175 -11.39 -5.88 26.70
N PRO A 176 -12.59 -5.50 27.20
CA PRO A 176 -12.73 -5.00 28.55
C PRO A 176 -12.06 -5.99 29.53
N PRO A 177 -11.60 -5.55 30.70
CA PRO A 177 -11.00 -6.45 31.67
C PRO A 177 -11.91 -7.66 31.84
N ALA A 178 -11.34 -8.85 31.82
CA ALA A 178 -12.09 -10.09 31.88
C ALA A 178 -13.06 -10.05 33.10
N VAL A 179 -14.32 -9.81 32.80
CA VAL A 179 -15.36 -10.11 33.77
C VAL A 179 -15.52 -11.62 33.68
N GLU A 180 -15.13 -12.27 34.73
CA GLU A 180 -15.17 -13.74 34.83
C GLU A 180 -16.56 -14.22 34.43
N GLY A 181 -16.66 -15.01 33.35
CA GLY A 181 -17.92 -15.55 32.82
C GLY A 181 -18.60 -14.77 31.67
N ASP A 182 -18.14 -13.58 31.26
CA ASP A 182 -18.69 -12.92 30.08
C ASP A 182 -17.96 -13.37 28.79
N PRO A 183 -18.61 -14.12 27.88
CA PRO A 183 -18.00 -14.62 26.64
C PRO A 183 -17.49 -13.51 25.71
N ARG A 184 -17.95 -12.26 25.90
CA ARG A 184 -17.48 -11.09 25.17
C ARG A 184 -16.03 -10.69 25.54
N HIS A 185 -15.52 -11.18 26.67
CA HIS A 185 -14.19 -10.92 27.18
C HIS A 185 -13.19 -12.04 26.87
N ALA A 186 -13.67 -13.17 26.30
CA ALA A 186 -12.81 -14.28 25.91
C ALA A 186 -11.76 -13.85 24.87
N ALA A 187 -10.58 -14.46 24.91
CA ALA A 187 -9.55 -14.30 23.88
C ALA A 187 -10.13 -14.65 22.49
N LEU A 188 -9.63 -13.96 21.46
CA LEU A 188 -10.04 -14.29 20.09
C LEU A 188 -9.67 -15.74 19.77
N PRO A 189 -10.61 -16.54 19.25
CA PRO A 189 -10.38 -17.95 18.97
C PRO A 189 -9.24 -18.15 17.97
N GLY A 190 -8.46 -19.25 18.11
CA GLY A 190 -7.35 -19.55 17.20
C GLY A 190 -7.75 -19.59 15.71
N TRP A 191 -8.99 -20.05 15.41
CA TRP A 191 -9.51 -20.07 14.03
C TRP A 191 -9.53 -18.68 13.38
N PHE A 192 -9.75 -17.61 14.15
CA PHE A 192 -9.77 -16.24 13.62
C PHE A 192 -8.41 -15.88 13.03
N ARG A 193 -7.35 -16.13 13.80
CA ARG A 193 -5.97 -15.89 13.35
C ARG A 193 -5.62 -16.74 12.12
N THR A 194 -6.02 -17.99 12.12
CA THR A 194 -5.80 -18.92 10.99
C THR A 194 -6.48 -18.42 9.71
N LEU A 195 -7.75 -18.00 9.79
CA LEU A 195 -8.47 -17.46 8.63
C LEU A 195 -7.88 -16.15 8.12
N VAL A 196 -7.44 -15.25 9.02
CA VAL A 196 -6.75 -14.01 8.61
C VAL A 196 -5.45 -14.35 7.88
N LEU A 197 -4.68 -15.33 8.35
CA LEU A 197 -3.45 -15.78 7.69
C LEU A 197 -3.73 -16.35 6.29
N TRP A 198 -4.72 -17.23 6.15
CA TRP A 198 -5.09 -17.78 4.84
C TRP A 198 -5.62 -16.71 3.89
N SER A 199 -6.40 -15.75 4.41
CA SER A 199 -6.86 -14.60 3.62
C SER A 199 -5.69 -13.72 3.15
N LEU A 200 -4.69 -13.50 4.02
CA LEU A 200 -3.47 -12.76 3.66
C LEU A 200 -2.66 -13.49 2.58
N ALA A 201 -2.47 -14.79 2.74
CA ALA A 201 -1.72 -15.61 1.78
C ALA A 201 -2.43 -15.64 0.41
N ALA A 202 -3.75 -15.89 0.40
CA ALA A 202 -4.54 -15.90 -0.83
C ALA A 202 -4.55 -14.52 -1.51
N LEU A 203 -4.74 -13.44 -0.74
CA LEU A 203 -4.68 -12.08 -1.31
C LEU A 203 -3.29 -11.75 -1.87
N THR A 204 -2.22 -12.14 -1.18
CA THR A 204 -0.86 -11.93 -1.68
C THR A 204 -0.66 -12.64 -3.02
N LEU A 205 -1.09 -13.90 -3.15
CA LEU A 205 -1.05 -14.62 -4.42
C LEU A 205 -1.90 -13.90 -5.48
N GLN A 206 -3.12 -13.47 -5.15
CA GLN A 206 -4.01 -12.73 -6.04
C GLN A 206 -3.36 -11.45 -6.57
N ILE A 207 -2.65 -10.71 -5.72
CA ILE A 207 -1.90 -9.50 -6.11
C ILE A 207 -0.79 -9.84 -7.10
N PHE A 208 -0.01 -10.90 -6.85
CA PHE A 208 1.04 -11.32 -7.78
C PHE A 208 0.48 -11.73 -9.15
N LEU A 209 -0.65 -12.44 -9.18
CA LEU A 209 -1.36 -12.74 -10.43
C LEU A 209 -1.80 -11.46 -11.16
N GLY A 210 -2.33 -10.48 -10.42
CA GLY A 210 -2.72 -9.17 -10.95
C GLY A 210 -1.54 -8.36 -11.52
N ILE A 211 -0.37 -8.43 -10.88
CA ILE A 211 0.87 -7.79 -11.37
C ILE A 211 1.28 -8.39 -12.73
N GLN A 212 1.18 -9.70 -12.92
CA GLN A 212 1.50 -10.36 -14.19
C GLN A 212 0.52 -9.98 -15.32
N ILE A 213 -0.79 -9.87 -15.01
CA ILE A 213 -1.77 -9.36 -15.97
C ILE A 213 -1.42 -7.94 -16.39
N ARG A 214 -1.12 -7.11 -15.42
CA ARG A 214 -0.73 -5.74 -15.67
C ARG A 214 0.52 -5.65 -16.56
N GLU A 215 1.52 -6.50 -16.34
CA GLU A 215 2.72 -6.60 -17.19
C GLU A 215 2.34 -6.98 -18.62
N SER A 216 1.46 -7.97 -18.77
CA SER A 216 0.96 -8.39 -20.08
C SER A 216 0.23 -7.26 -20.81
N VAL A 217 -0.64 -6.52 -20.12
CA VAL A 217 -1.35 -5.35 -20.68
C VAL A 217 -0.35 -4.27 -21.12
N ASP A 218 0.72 -4.00 -20.36
CA ASP A 218 1.75 -3.02 -20.73
C ASP A 218 2.51 -3.44 -22.01
N LEU A 219 2.80 -4.73 -22.14
CA LEU A 219 3.46 -5.25 -23.35
C LEU A 219 2.55 -5.14 -24.57
N ILE A 220 1.26 -5.49 -24.45
CA ILE A 220 0.26 -5.36 -25.51
C ILE A 220 0.12 -3.91 -25.94
N ALA A 221 -0.05 -2.99 -24.98
CA ALA A 221 -0.20 -1.56 -25.25
C ALA A 221 1.01 -0.93 -25.96
N ARG A 222 2.20 -1.52 -25.81
CA ARG A 222 3.44 -1.06 -26.48
C ARG A 222 3.66 -1.71 -27.85
N ALA A 223 3.26 -2.97 -27.99
CA ALA A 223 3.54 -3.74 -29.20
C ALA A 223 2.59 -3.41 -30.35
N SER A 224 1.40 -2.90 -30.07
CA SER A 224 0.32 -2.75 -31.07
C SER A 224 -0.34 -1.38 -30.95
N SER A 225 -0.03 -0.47 -31.87
CA SER A 225 -0.83 0.74 -32.12
C SER A 225 -2.25 0.42 -32.61
N ASP A 226 -2.46 -0.80 -33.09
CA ASP A 226 -3.68 -1.21 -33.79
C ASP A 226 -4.72 -1.90 -32.91
N VAL A 227 -4.32 -2.31 -31.67
CA VAL A 227 -5.25 -2.91 -30.69
C VAL A 227 -5.91 -1.82 -29.87
N SER A 228 -7.22 -1.70 -29.98
CA SER A 228 -7.96 -0.74 -29.17
C SER A 228 -7.83 -1.05 -27.68
N ARG A 229 -7.92 -0.02 -26.84
CA ARG A 229 -7.86 -0.19 -25.37
C ARG A 229 -8.95 -1.15 -24.86
N ALA A 230 -10.10 -1.18 -25.50
CA ALA A 230 -11.20 -2.06 -25.17
C ALA A 230 -10.87 -3.55 -25.39
N ASP A 231 -9.94 -3.83 -26.32
CA ASP A 231 -9.56 -5.18 -26.69
C ASP A 231 -8.31 -5.71 -25.99
N TRP A 232 -7.64 -4.89 -25.18
CA TRP A 232 -6.43 -5.31 -24.46
C TRP A 232 -6.65 -6.57 -23.63
N ILE A 233 -7.79 -6.68 -22.94
CA ILE A 233 -8.10 -7.84 -22.11
C ILE A 233 -8.21 -9.14 -22.93
N ASN A 234 -8.73 -9.05 -24.16
CA ASN A 234 -8.86 -10.21 -25.05
C ASN A 234 -7.52 -10.76 -25.51
N ALA A 235 -6.48 -9.91 -25.53
CA ALA A 235 -5.12 -10.27 -25.91
C ALA A 235 -4.27 -10.75 -24.72
N VAL A 236 -4.76 -10.63 -23.46
CA VAL A 236 -4.02 -11.08 -22.28
C VAL A 236 -3.99 -12.61 -22.20
N PRO A 237 -2.83 -13.22 -21.85
CA PRO A 237 -2.68 -14.67 -21.72
C PRO A 237 -3.60 -15.31 -20.68
N TYR A 238 -3.58 -16.65 -20.64
CA TYR A 238 -4.35 -17.50 -19.71
C TYR A 238 -4.32 -17.05 -18.24
N ILE A 239 -3.28 -16.35 -17.81
CA ILE A 239 -3.12 -15.79 -16.44
C ILE A 239 -4.31 -14.92 -16.03
N PHE A 240 -4.99 -14.25 -16.99
CA PHE A 240 -6.20 -13.47 -16.72
C PHE A 240 -7.32 -14.34 -16.16
N TYR A 241 -7.57 -15.52 -16.75
CA TYR A 241 -8.61 -16.44 -16.27
C TYR A 241 -8.26 -17.01 -14.90
N VAL A 242 -6.99 -17.27 -14.62
CA VAL A 242 -6.51 -17.73 -13.31
C VAL A 242 -6.79 -16.64 -12.26
N HIS A 243 -6.37 -15.40 -12.50
CA HIS A 243 -6.61 -14.29 -11.58
C HIS A 243 -8.10 -14.06 -11.34
N ARG A 244 -8.91 -14.03 -12.40
CA ARG A 244 -10.36 -13.86 -12.30
C ARG A 244 -11.03 -14.96 -11.47
N SER A 245 -10.64 -16.21 -11.71
CA SER A 245 -11.21 -17.35 -10.98
C SER A 245 -10.73 -17.40 -9.54
N PHE A 246 -9.46 -17.08 -9.29
CA PHE A 246 -8.89 -17.09 -7.95
C PHE A 246 -9.46 -15.99 -7.04
N SER A 247 -10.00 -14.89 -7.61
CA SER A 247 -10.70 -13.86 -6.81
C SER A 247 -11.88 -14.42 -6.00
N TRP A 248 -12.56 -15.48 -6.49
CA TRP A 248 -13.61 -16.17 -5.77
C TRP A 248 -13.09 -16.93 -4.54
N VAL A 249 -11.84 -17.42 -4.57
CA VAL A 249 -11.21 -18.04 -3.40
C VAL A 249 -10.97 -17.00 -2.32
N VAL A 250 -10.47 -15.80 -2.70
CA VAL A 250 -10.28 -14.68 -1.77
C VAL A 250 -11.63 -14.28 -1.16
N LEU A 251 -12.65 -14.10 -1.99
CA LEU A 251 -14.01 -13.78 -1.51
C LEU A 251 -14.55 -14.85 -0.56
N ALA A 252 -14.40 -16.12 -0.89
CA ALA A 252 -14.91 -17.24 -0.07
C ALA A 252 -14.23 -17.25 1.31
N LEU A 253 -12.90 -17.05 1.39
CA LEU A 253 -12.15 -16.97 2.65
C LEU A 253 -12.61 -15.78 3.51
N VAL A 254 -12.75 -14.61 2.90
CA VAL A 254 -13.20 -13.40 3.61
C VAL A 254 -14.66 -13.51 4.02
N ALA A 255 -15.53 -14.06 3.18
CA ALA A 255 -16.94 -14.32 3.51
C ALA A 255 -17.07 -15.36 4.64
N TRP A 256 -16.21 -16.38 4.66
CA TRP A 256 -16.17 -17.35 5.76
C TRP A 256 -15.68 -16.70 7.05
N LEU A 257 -14.62 -15.89 7.00
CA LEU A 257 -14.16 -15.10 8.14
C LEU A 257 -15.28 -14.20 8.68
N PHE A 258 -15.98 -13.49 7.79
CA PHE A 258 -17.11 -12.65 8.11
C PHE A 258 -18.23 -13.44 8.80
N TRP A 259 -18.68 -14.55 8.21
CA TRP A 259 -19.74 -15.41 8.75
C TRP A 259 -19.38 -15.93 10.16
N ARG A 260 -18.14 -16.35 10.38
CA ARG A 260 -17.66 -16.78 11.68
C ARG A 260 -17.66 -15.66 12.71
N VAL A 261 -17.25 -14.44 12.29
CA VAL A 261 -17.21 -13.28 13.17
C VAL A 261 -18.60 -12.82 13.60
N ILE A 262 -19.57 -12.72 12.69
CA ILE A 262 -20.94 -12.29 13.03
C ILE A 262 -21.68 -13.28 13.95
N ARG A 263 -21.31 -14.55 13.89
CA ARG A 263 -21.87 -15.60 14.78
C ARG A 263 -21.12 -15.75 16.11
N SER A 264 -20.05 -14.98 16.30
CA SER A 264 -19.27 -15.00 17.53
C SER A 264 -19.60 -13.79 18.42
N PRO A 265 -19.37 -13.87 19.75
CA PRO A 265 -19.51 -12.73 20.64
C PRO A 265 -18.56 -11.57 20.31
N HIS A 266 -17.64 -11.79 19.40
CA HIS A 266 -16.62 -10.82 18.99
C HIS A 266 -17.06 -9.89 17.83
N GLY A 267 -18.21 -10.11 17.21
CA GLY A 267 -18.69 -9.34 16.05
C GLY A 267 -18.84 -7.84 16.28
N GLY A 268 -19.20 -7.43 17.50
CA GLY A 268 -19.31 -6.01 17.89
C GLY A 268 -17.98 -5.30 18.21
N ARG A 269 -16.86 -6.02 18.30
CA ARG A 269 -15.56 -5.45 18.59
C ARG A 269 -15.02 -4.62 17.40
N PRO A 270 -14.09 -3.69 17.62
CA PRO A 270 -13.43 -2.95 16.52
C PRO A 270 -12.85 -3.86 15.45
N THR A 271 -12.20 -4.97 15.84
CA THR A 271 -11.67 -5.99 14.92
C THR A 271 -12.80 -6.69 14.13
N GLY A 272 -13.94 -6.96 14.76
CA GLY A 272 -15.11 -7.52 14.07
C GLY A 272 -15.68 -6.55 13.04
N ARG A 273 -15.79 -5.24 13.38
CA ARG A 273 -16.24 -4.21 12.43
C ARG A 273 -15.28 -4.05 11.24
N MET A 274 -14.00 -4.25 11.43
CA MET A 274 -13.01 -4.25 10.34
C MET A 274 -13.27 -5.37 9.32
N VAL A 275 -13.79 -6.52 9.76
CA VAL A 275 -14.14 -7.63 8.85
C VAL A 275 -15.34 -7.28 7.96
N TRP A 276 -16.28 -6.43 8.43
CA TRP A 276 -17.34 -5.88 7.58
C TRP A 276 -16.76 -5.02 6.45
N TRP A 277 -15.87 -4.10 6.80
CA TRP A 277 -15.17 -3.28 5.81
C TRP A 277 -14.37 -4.13 4.83
N LEU A 278 -13.68 -5.16 5.34
CA LEU A 278 -12.92 -6.08 4.50
C LEU A 278 -13.79 -6.77 3.45
N LEU A 279 -14.94 -7.32 3.85
CA LEU A 279 -15.86 -7.97 2.92
C LEU A 279 -16.38 -6.97 1.88
N GLY A 280 -16.82 -5.79 2.32
CA GLY A 280 -17.27 -4.72 1.42
C GLY A 280 -16.20 -4.30 0.40
N MET A 281 -14.96 -4.16 0.85
CA MET A 281 -13.84 -3.81 -0.01
C MET A 281 -13.49 -4.92 -1.02
N VAL A 282 -13.55 -6.19 -0.63
CA VAL A 282 -13.32 -7.31 -1.56
C VAL A 282 -14.42 -7.35 -2.65
N ILE A 283 -15.67 -7.14 -2.28
CA ILE A 283 -16.76 -7.06 -3.26
C ILE A 283 -16.55 -5.87 -4.20
N PHE A 284 -16.21 -4.71 -3.67
CA PHE A 284 -15.92 -3.51 -4.45
C PHE A 284 -14.74 -3.73 -5.43
N GLU A 285 -13.68 -4.39 -4.97
CA GLU A 285 -12.51 -4.74 -5.79
C GLU A 285 -12.90 -5.67 -6.95
N MET A 286 -13.74 -6.67 -6.70
CA MET A 286 -14.26 -7.55 -7.75
C MET A 286 -15.15 -6.79 -8.75
N MET A 287 -15.95 -5.83 -8.29
CA MET A 287 -16.73 -4.95 -9.18
C MET A 287 -15.82 -4.10 -10.07
N LEU A 288 -14.74 -3.55 -9.52
CA LEU A 288 -13.74 -2.81 -10.32
C LEU A 288 -13.05 -3.71 -11.35
N GLY A 289 -12.68 -4.95 -10.96
CA GLY A 289 -12.15 -5.94 -11.90
C GLY A 289 -13.14 -6.29 -13.01
N GLY A 290 -14.42 -6.43 -12.68
CA GLY A 290 -15.49 -6.60 -13.66
C GLY A 290 -15.64 -5.40 -14.60
N ALA A 291 -15.56 -4.18 -14.07
CA ALA A 291 -15.59 -2.96 -14.87
C ALA A 291 -14.40 -2.89 -15.85
N LEU A 292 -13.20 -3.24 -15.41
CA LEU A 292 -12.02 -3.33 -16.28
C LEU A 292 -12.23 -4.33 -17.41
N ASN A 293 -12.87 -5.45 -17.15
CA ASN A 293 -13.11 -6.50 -18.13
C ASN A 293 -14.24 -6.16 -19.13
N HIS A 294 -15.33 -5.55 -18.69
CA HIS A 294 -16.56 -5.43 -19.50
C HIS A 294 -16.84 -4.01 -20.01
N LEU A 295 -16.18 -2.98 -19.47
CA LEU A 295 -16.42 -1.58 -19.84
C LEU A 295 -15.27 -0.95 -20.65
N GLY A 296 -14.49 -1.74 -21.38
CA GLY A 296 -13.42 -1.24 -22.23
C GLY A 296 -12.25 -0.62 -21.48
N PHE A 297 -11.90 -1.18 -20.33
CA PHE A 297 -10.74 -0.81 -19.52
C PHE A 297 -10.72 0.67 -19.07
N PRO A 298 -11.73 1.15 -18.31
CA PRO A 298 -11.87 2.55 -17.96
C PRO A 298 -10.65 3.13 -17.24
N LEU A 299 -10.29 4.38 -17.54
CA LEU A 299 -9.11 5.06 -17.00
C LEU A 299 -9.11 5.10 -15.46
N VAL A 300 -10.25 5.43 -14.85
CA VAL A 300 -10.38 5.59 -13.40
C VAL A 300 -10.42 4.22 -12.68
N ALA A 301 -10.95 3.18 -13.35
CA ALA A 301 -11.05 1.86 -12.73
C ALA A 301 -9.68 1.22 -12.45
N GLN A 302 -8.66 1.51 -13.24
CA GLN A 302 -7.30 0.97 -13.04
C GLN A 302 -6.66 1.46 -11.72
N PRO A 303 -6.50 2.77 -11.47
CA PRO A 303 -5.94 3.26 -10.21
C PRO A 303 -6.83 2.92 -9.01
N ALA A 304 -8.15 2.88 -9.18
CA ALA A 304 -9.07 2.50 -8.13
C ALA A 304 -8.93 1.01 -7.74
N HIS A 305 -8.80 0.10 -8.71
CA HIS A 305 -8.55 -1.32 -8.50
C HIS A 305 -7.20 -1.55 -7.78
N LEU A 306 -6.14 -0.86 -8.21
CA LEU A 306 -4.84 -0.91 -7.54
C LEU A 306 -4.93 -0.42 -6.08
N LEU A 307 -5.59 0.71 -5.83
CA LEU A 307 -5.77 1.26 -4.50
C LEU A 307 -6.59 0.33 -3.61
N ALA A 308 -7.70 -0.23 -4.11
CA ALA A 308 -8.56 -1.13 -3.35
C ALA A 308 -7.81 -2.40 -2.94
N ALA A 309 -6.98 -2.99 -3.82
CA ALA A 309 -6.10 -4.11 -3.48
C ALA A 309 -5.15 -3.78 -2.31
N HIS A 310 -4.53 -2.58 -2.33
CA HIS A 310 -3.66 -2.11 -1.25
C HIS A 310 -4.43 -1.87 0.06
N LEU A 311 -5.65 -1.34 0.00
CA LEU A 311 -6.49 -1.13 1.18
C LEU A 311 -6.92 -2.47 1.80
N ILE A 312 -7.35 -3.45 0.97
CA ILE A 312 -7.69 -4.80 1.42
C ILE A 312 -6.48 -5.45 2.12
N PHE A 313 -5.31 -5.37 1.50
CA PHE A 313 -4.07 -5.88 2.09
C PHE A 313 -3.77 -5.19 3.43
N GLY A 314 -3.89 -3.87 3.49
CA GLY A 314 -3.67 -3.08 4.72
C GLY A 314 -4.62 -3.49 5.85
N ILE A 315 -5.91 -3.74 5.55
CA ILE A 315 -6.90 -4.20 6.54
C ILE A 315 -6.53 -5.61 7.05
N ILE A 316 -6.21 -6.54 6.17
CA ILE A 316 -5.85 -7.92 6.57
C ILE A 316 -4.54 -7.92 7.37
N TRP A 317 -3.54 -7.15 6.93
CA TRP A 317 -2.28 -6.99 7.66
C TRP A 317 -2.48 -6.36 9.03
N PHE A 318 -3.31 -5.32 9.11
CA PHE A 318 -3.69 -4.72 10.39
C PHE A 318 -4.35 -5.75 11.33
N LEU A 319 -5.33 -6.52 10.84
CA LEU A 319 -5.98 -7.57 11.62
C LEU A 319 -4.95 -8.60 12.11
N TRP A 320 -4.04 -9.04 11.25
CA TRP A 320 -2.96 -9.96 11.63
C TRP A 320 -2.08 -9.40 12.75
N CYS A 321 -1.65 -8.14 12.63
CA CYS A 321 -0.82 -7.47 13.63
C CYS A 321 -1.55 -7.26 14.96
N ALA A 322 -2.84 -6.90 14.90
CA ALA A 322 -3.68 -6.68 16.10
C ALA A 322 -3.98 -7.97 16.87
N LEU A 323 -3.91 -9.11 16.19
CA LEU A 323 -4.11 -10.45 16.78
C LEU A 323 -2.81 -11.05 17.36
N ALA A 324 -1.66 -10.44 17.06
CA ALA A 324 -0.40 -10.93 17.60
C ALA A 324 -0.37 -10.75 19.13
N PRO A 325 0.15 -11.74 19.89
CA PRO A 325 0.29 -11.60 21.33
C PRO A 325 1.04 -10.32 21.71
N ALA A 326 0.65 -9.69 22.81
CA ALA A 326 1.43 -8.61 23.38
C ALA A 326 2.84 -9.13 23.67
N MET A 327 3.87 -8.39 23.23
CA MET A 327 5.22 -8.72 23.68
C MET A 327 5.31 -8.46 25.18
N PRO A 328 5.98 -9.35 25.95
CA PRO A 328 6.23 -9.10 27.36
C PRO A 328 6.92 -7.73 27.51
N PRO A 329 6.63 -7.00 28.61
CA PRO A 329 7.31 -5.73 28.87
C PRO A 329 8.82 -5.95 28.88
N SER A 330 9.57 -5.01 28.29
CA SER A 330 11.04 -5.06 28.32
C SER A 330 11.54 -5.18 29.76
N PRO A 331 12.57 -5.99 30.06
CA PRO A 331 13.16 -6.10 31.39
C PRO A 331 13.56 -4.76 32.00
N ALA A 332 13.82 -3.75 31.18
CA ALA A 332 14.13 -2.38 31.60
C ALA A 332 12.95 -1.63 32.27
N SER A 333 11.71 -2.15 32.18
CA SER A 333 10.53 -1.54 32.82
C SER A 333 10.15 -2.17 34.17
N ALA A 334 10.87 -3.19 34.62
CA ALA A 334 10.73 -3.74 35.93
C ALA A 334 11.42 -2.78 36.93
N GLN A 335 10.66 -1.86 37.52
CA GLN A 335 11.15 -1.08 38.65
C GLN A 335 11.55 -2.07 39.75
N PRO A 336 12.74 -1.91 40.40
CA PRO A 336 13.08 -2.71 41.56
C PRO A 336 12.02 -2.44 42.60
N SER A 337 11.33 -3.49 43.06
CA SER A 337 10.45 -3.43 44.20
C SER A 337 11.29 -3.04 45.42
N TYR A 338 11.21 -1.79 45.83
CA TYR A 338 11.71 -1.39 47.13
C TYR A 338 10.93 -2.18 48.18
N ARG A 339 11.53 -3.26 48.68
CA ARG A 339 11.11 -3.87 49.96
C ARG A 339 11.39 -2.84 51.02
N THR A 340 10.37 -2.17 51.51
CA THR A 340 10.42 -1.50 52.81
C THR A 340 10.51 -2.59 53.88
N SER A 341 11.73 -2.89 54.29
CA SER A 341 11.96 -3.62 55.54
C SER A 341 11.60 -2.67 56.71
N HIS A 342 10.43 -2.88 57.25
CA HIS A 342 10.14 -2.33 58.59
C HIS A 342 10.94 -3.16 59.61
N VAL A 343 11.94 -2.51 60.24
CA VAL A 343 12.56 -2.88 61.52
C VAL A 343 11.84 -2.16 62.63
#